data_249f8d7d7847d3b7cffc69d98207c61e
#
_entry.id   249f8d7d7847d3b7cffc69d98207c61e
#
_cell.length_a   1.000
_cell.length_b   1.000
_cell.length_c   1.000
_cell.angle_alpha   90.00
_cell.angle_beta   90.00
_cell.angle_gamma   90.00
#
_symmetry.space_group_name_H-M   'P 1'
#
loop_
_entity.id
_entity.type
_entity.pdbx_description
1 polymer ?
#
loop_
_entity_poly.entity_id
_entity_poly.type
_entity_poly.pdbx_seq_one_letter_code
_entity_poly.pdbx_strand_id
1 'polypeptide(L)'
;MKIIFLTDIHDGLRNMKEVFIQTQADLYILSGDIIYKAFFSFERIIDFCSLQEELNVLAKQDTYDMTPYDFATKVIRFPTKYSEEIQAKSSLYRSLFNKAAKTMKEKYKLIDDLVKKYANAPCIFLPGNYDIDLQYTELVDMDIHRKSKEFFGWKFAGYGGSPIVTSGIPEKLAVKFHEYIKNGIQYSEPEEFFKEEQPDIALIHNPAYGYLDRIPGYGNIGSHGIRRYIDECPPFLVLSGHVHEDQGLIQKGKTIFLNPSNFGPVDSVHGFQYGGFFARIELQTHPKSVEKIELWRIEDHKIKKLIVVSFFNFKANLEYVAEDSPVQPESFLRC
;
A
#
# COMPACT_ATOMS: atom_id res chain seq x y z
N MET A 1 -17.69 -9.63 -13.08
CA MET A 1 -17.01 -9.70 -11.78
C MET A 1 -17.04 -8.32 -11.14
N LYS A 2 -17.38 -8.25 -9.86
CA LYS A 2 -17.43 -7.00 -9.08
C LYS A 2 -16.33 -7.01 -8.02
N ILE A 3 -15.49 -5.99 -8.02
CA ILE A 3 -14.39 -5.83 -7.06
C ILE A 3 -14.67 -4.59 -6.21
N ILE A 4 -14.40 -4.68 -4.91
CA ILE A 4 -14.26 -3.53 -4.02
C ILE A 4 -12.78 -3.38 -3.71
N PHE A 5 -12.22 -2.21 -4.04
CA PHE A 5 -10.83 -1.87 -3.89
C PHE A 5 -10.62 -0.76 -2.87
N LEU A 6 -9.89 -1.06 -1.80
CA LEU A 6 -9.45 -0.13 -0.76
C LEU A 6 -7.93 -0.09 -0.76
N THR A 7 -7.36 1.11 -0.60
CA THR A 7 -5.92 1.30 -0.41
C THR A 7 -5.67 2.28 0.73
N ASP A 8 -4.46 2.22 1.29
CA ASP A 8 -4.03 3.11 2.37
C ASP A 8 -5.04 3.13 3.53
N ILE A 9 -5.21 1.93 4.14
CA ILE A 9 -6.25 1.65 5.13
C ILE A 9 -5.96 2.35 6.45
N HIS A 10 -4.67 2.54 6.80
CA HIS A 10 -4.19 3.35 7.93
C HIS A 10 -5.02 3.19 9.21
N ASP A 11 -5.17 1.94 9.69
CA ASP A 11 -5.98 1.62 10.88
C ASP A 11 -7.49 1.96 10.75
N GLY A 12 -8.02 2.21 9.54
CA GLY A 12 -9.42 2.56 9.28
C GLY A 12 -10.42 1.42 9.46
N LEU A 13 -10.21 0.56 10.48
CA LEU A 13 -10.92 -0.72 10.67
C LEU A 13 -12.43 -0.57 10.87
N ARG A 14 -12.86 0.53 11.50
CA ARG A 14 -14.28 0.80 11.71
C ARG A 14 -15.00 1.01 10.37
N ASN A 15 -14.42 1.84 9.52
CA ASN A 15 -14.96 2.11 8.18
C ASN A 15 -14.87 0.87 7.27
N MET A 16 -13.77 0.10 7.37
CA MET A 16 -13.61 -1.17 6.63
C MET A 16 -14.73 -2.16 6.97
N LYS A 17 -15.07 -2.32 8.25
CA LYS A 17 -16.21 -3.13 8.68
C LYS A 17 -17.52 -2.66 8.02
N GLU A 18 -17.78 -1.36 8.02
CA GLU A 18 -19.00 -0.79 7.41
C GLU A 18 -19.04 -1.02 5.90
N VAL A 19 -17.91 -0.93 5.20
CA VAL A 19 -17.82 -1.26 3.77
C VAL A 19 -18.19 -2.73 3.54
N PHE A 20 -17.66 -3.68 4.33
CA PHE A 20 -18.04 -5.09 4.19
C PHE A 20 -19.53 -5.35 4.43
N ILE A 21 -20.15 -4.64 5.38
CA ILE A 21 -21.59 -4.79 5.69
C ILE A 21 -22.48 -4.18 4.60
N GLN A 22 -22.08 -3.02 4.04
CA GLN A 22 -22.92 -2.23 3.14
C GLN A 22 -22.65 -2.51 1.66
N THR A 23 -21.65 -3.33 1.31
CA THR A 23 -21.33 -3.66 -0.07
C THR A 23 -21.44 -5.15 -0.34
N GLN A 24 -21.59 -5.47 -1.64
CA GLN A 24 -21.53 -6.83 -2.16
C GLN A 24 -20.47 -6.88 -3.26
N ALA A 25 -19.55 -7.82 -3.17
CA ALA A 25 -18.46 -8.01 -4.12
C ALA A 25 -18.28 -9.50 -4.46
N ASP A 26 -17.56 -9.76 -5.54
CA ASP A 26 -17.02 -11.08 -5.86
C ASP A 26 -15.60 -11.23 -5.31
N LEU A 27 -14.90 -10.08 -5.07
CA LEU A 27 -13.56 -9.99 -4.50
C LEU A 27 -13.38 -8.66 -3.78
N TYR A 28 -12.78 -8.68 -2.59
CA TYR A 28 -12.26 -7.50 -1.91
C TYR A 28 -10.74 -7.44 -2.07
N ILE A 29 -10.23 -6.28 -2.47
CA ILE A 29 -8.80 -5.97 -2.57
C ILE A 29 -8.46 -4.89 -1.55
N LEU A 30 -7.55 -5.21 -0.63
CA LEU A 30 -7.08 -4.34 0.44
C LEU A 30 -5.58 -4.13 0.25
N SER A 31 -5.21 -2.95 -0.26
CA SER A 31 -3.88 -2.73 -0.82
C SER A 31 -3.14 -1.61 -0.12
N GLY A 32 -2.01 -1.95 0.46
CA GLY A 32 -1.04 -1.01 0.98
C GLY A 32 -1.42 -0.28 2.26
N ASP A 33 -0.40 0.00 3.06
CA ASP A 33 -0.50 0.78 4.30
C ASP A 33 -1.73 0.41 5.12
N ILE A 34 -1.85 -0.90 5.41
CA ILE A 34 -2.97 -1.50 6.14
C ILE A 34 -2.99 -0.94 7.56
N ILE A 35 -1.81 -0.78 8.16
CA ILE A 35 -1.58 -0.21 9.47
C ILE A 35 -0.93 1.16 9.32
N TYR A 36 -1.25 2.09 10.23
CA TYR A 36 -0.66 3.43 10.22
C TYR A 36 0.50 3.58 11.21
N LYS A 37 0.38 3.02 12.41
CA LYS A 37 1.36 3.19 13.49
C LYS A 37 1.62 1.87 14.21
N ALA A 38 2.89 1.62 14.54
CA ALA A 38 3.30 0.43 15.29
C ALA A 38 2.78 0.43 16.74
N PHE A 39 2.50 1.60 17.32
CA PHE A 39 2.05 1.75 18.71
C PHE A 39 0.77 2.55 18.81
N PHE A 40 0.01 2.32 19.90
CA PHE A 40 -1.13 3.17 20.27
C PHE A 40 -0.69 4.46 21.01
N SER A 41 0.53 4.53 21.57
CA SER A 41 1.08 5.69 22.27
C SER A 41 2.02 6.48 21.36
N PHE A 42 1.74 7.78 21.24
CA PHE A 42 2.55 8.72 20.45
C PHE A 42 3.99 8.83 20.98
N GLU A 43 4.18 8.87 22.31
CA GLU A 43 5.50 8.93 22.93
C GLU A 43 6.38 7.73 22.54
N ARG A 44 5.81 6.52 22.54
CA ARG A 44 6.57 5.30 22.14
C ARG A 44 6.94 5.29 20.67
N ILE A 45 6.13 5.89 19.82
CA ILE A 45 6.48 6.03 18.40
C ILE A 45 7.67 6.97 18.26
N ILE A 46 7.65 8.14 18.92
CA ILE A 46 8.75 9.10 18.88
C ILE A 46 10.04 8.44 19.37
N ASP A 47 10.01 7.81 20.54
CA ASP A 47 11.18 7.12 21.09
C ASP A 47 11.71 6.05 20.13
N PHE A 48 10.83 5.26 19.54
CA PHE A 48 11.22 4.20 18.61
C PHE A 48 11.84 4.76 17.33
N CYS A 49 11.22 5.77 16.71
CA CYS A 49 11.75 6.44 15.51
C CYS A 49 13.13 7.07 15.80
N SER A 50 13.24 7.85 16.86
CA SER A 50 14.49 8.54 17.22
C SER A 50 15.65 7.55 17.44
N LEU A 51 15.40 6.48 18.20
CA LEU A 51 16.40 5.43 18.43
C LEU A 51 16.75 4.67 17.14
N GLN A 52 15.74 4.40 16.29
CA GLN A 52 15.97 3.73 15.00
C GLN A 52 16.88 4.55 14.10
N GLU A 53 16.68 5.87 14.02
CA GLU A 53 17.48 6.80 13.23
C GLU A 53 18.91 6.92 13.79
N GLU A 54 19.06 7.13 15.10
CA GLU A 54 20.36 7.22 15.76
C GLU A 54 21.18 5.92 15.55
N LEU A 55 20.59 4.76 15.80
CA LEU A 55 21.25 3.48 15.62
C LEU A 55 21.53 3.15 14.15
N ASN A 56 20.70 3.65 13.21
CA ASN A 56 20.96 3.51 11.78
C ASN A 56 22.25 4.26 11.36
N VAL A 57 22.46 5.46 11.90
CA VAL A 57 23.70 6.22 11.66
C VAL A 57 24.91 5.44 12.17
N LEU A 58 24.85 4.93 13.40
CA LEU A 58 25.95 4.15 14.00
C LEU A 58 26.18 2.83 13.27
N ALA A 59 25.12 2.16 12.85
CA ALA A 59 25.20 0.91 12.09
C ALA A 59 25.92 1.09 10.75
N LYS A 60 25.62 2.16 10.01
CA LYS A 60 26.27 2.48 8.73
C LYS A 60 27.74 2.85 8.86
N GLN A 61 28.15 3.41 10.01
CA GLN A 61 29.57 3.67 10.31
C GLN A 61 30.35 2.38 10.58
N ASP A 62 29.67 1.35 11.11
CA ASP A 62 30.28 0.06 11.40
C ASP A 62 30.34 -0.84 10.16
N THR A 63 29.21 -0.98 9.43
CA THR A 63 29.14 -1.72 8.17
C THR A 63 27.97 -1.19 7.33
N TYR A 64 28.18 -0.95 6.03
CA TYR A 64 27.22 -0.31 5.13
C TYR A 64 25.81 -0.94 5.14
N ASP A 65 25.74 -2.27 5.16
CA ASP A 65 24.47 -3.01 5.10
C ASP A 65 23.89 -3.37 6.48
N MET A 66 24.49 -2.89 7.57
CA MET A 66 24.03 -3.21 8.92
C MET A 66 22.75 -2.44 9.26
N THR A 67 21.72 -3.14 9.73
CA THR A 67 20.48 -2.51 10.18
C THR A 67 20.60 -2.05 11.65
N PRO A 68 19.73 -1.10 12.11
CA PRO A 68 19.66 -0.71 13.52
C PRO A 68 19.48 -1.91 14.47
N TYR A 69 18.65 -2.88 14.08
CA TYR A 69 18.42 -4.11 14.85
C TYR A 69 19.69 -4.96 14.98
N ASP A 70 20.44 -5.14 13.88
CA ASP A 70 21.66 -5.92 13.89
C ASP A 70 22.75 -5.23 14.70
N PHE A 71 22.88 -3.90 14.58
CA PHE A 71 23.80 -3.10 15.38
C PHE A 71 23.46 -3.21 16.87
N ALA A 72 22.22 -3.00 17.27
CA ALA A 72 21.79 -3.14 18.65
C ALA A 72 22.04 -4.57 19.19
N THR A 73 21.83 -5.59 18.33
CA THR A 73 22.14 -6.99 18.71
C THR A 73 23.64 -7.19 18.94
N LYS A 74 24.49 -6.59 18.07
CA LYS A 74 25.95 -6.63 18.20
C LYS A 74 26.43 -5.95 19.49
N VAL A 75 25.86 -4.77 19.80
CA VAL A 75 26.18 -4.03 21.04
C VAL A 75 25.83 -4.85 22.28
N ILE A 76 24.63 -5.43 22.32
CA ILE A 76 24.18 -6.29 23.45
C ILE A 76 25.06 -7.53 23.60
N ARG A 77 25.53 -8.11 22.50
CA ARG A 77 26.40 -9.31 22.51
C ARG A 77 27.84 -9.01 22.94
N PHE A 78 28.33 -7.80 22.65
CA PHE A 78 29.71 -7.39 22.91
C PHE A 78 29.77 -6.06 23.68
N PRO A 79 29.19 -5.97 24.89
CA PRO A 79 28.98 -4.69 25.58
C PRO A 79 30.29 -3.95 25.88
N THR A 80 31.39 -4.65 26.18
CA THR A 80 32.69 -4.05 26.53
C THR A 80 33.31 -3.23 25.39
N LYS A 81 32.79 -3.33 24.17
CA LYS A 81 33.28 -2.58 23.00
C LYS A 81 32.56 -1.22 22.81
N TYR A 82 31.55 -0.92 23.59
CA TYR A 82 30.69 0.23 23.40
C TYR A 82 30.47 0.98 24.71
N SER A 83 30.20 2.29 24.62
CA SER A 83 29.87 3.10 25.79
C SER A 83 28.56 2.64 26.45
N GLU A 84 28.42 2.93 27.74
CA GLU A 84 27.21 2.65 28.51
C GLU A 84 25.97 3.29 27.86
N GLU A 85 26.11 4.49 27.30
CA GLU A 85 25.04 5.17 26.57
C GLU A 85 24.57 4.37 25.37
N ILE A 86 25.49 3.87 24.51
CA ILE A 86 25.15 3.06 23.33
C ILE A 86 24.52 1.73 23.75
N GLN A 87 25.00 1.12 24.84
CA GLN A 87 24.41 -0.10 25.39
C GLN A 87 22.95 0.13 25.85
N ALA A 88 22.70 1.24 26.58
CA ALA A 88 21.36 1.59 27.05
C ALA A 88 20.40 1.85 25.88
N LYS A 89 20.81 2.65 24.87
CA LYS A 89 20.04 2.93 23.65
C LYS A 89 19.72 1.65 22.89
N SER A 90 20.70 0.76 22.71
CA SER A 90 20.52 -0.51 22.01
C SER A 90 19.54 -1.44 22.74
N SER A 91 19.62 -1.52 24.06
CA SER A 91 18.71 -2.31 24.88
C SER A 91 17.29 -1.78 24.83
N LEU A 92 17.13 -0.46 24.94
CA LEU A 92 15.81 0.20 24.83
C LEU A 92 15.20 -0.02 23.43
N TYR A 93 15.99 0.20 22.37
CA TYR A 93 15.55 -0.02 21.00
C TYR A 93 15.04 -1.46 20.77
N ARG A 94 15.80 -2.47 21.23
CA ARG A 94 15.39 -3.88 21.11
C ARG A 94 14.09 -4.17 21.87
N SER A 95 13.89 -3.56 23.02
CA SER A 95 12.64 -3.67 23.78
C SER A 95 11.47 -3.05 23.02
N LEU A 96 11.65 -1.84 22.46
CA LEU A 96 10.64 -1.16 21.66
C LEU A 96 10.34 -1.90 20.35
N PHE A 97 11.37 -2.41 19.66
CA PHE A 97 11.20 -3.24 18.47
C PHE A 97 10.30 -4.45 18.72
N ASN A 98 10.54 -5.18 19.80
CA ASN A 98 9.74 -6.35 20.16
C ASN A 98 8.28 -5.96 20.48
N LYS A 99 8.08 -4.82 21.16
CA LYS A 99 6.74 -4.29 21.45
C LYS A 99 6.03 -3.85 20.18
N ALA A 100 6.73 -3.15 19.27
CA ALA A 100 6.20 -2.74 17.98
C ALA A 100 5.73 -3.96 17.16
N ALA A 101 6.62 -4.95 17.00
CA ALA A 101 6.31 -6.18 16.28
C ALA A 101 5.07 -6.90 16.88
N LYS A 102 4.98 -6.99 18.20
CA LYS A 102 3.83 -7.59 18.89
C LYS A 102 2.55 -6.80 18.62
N THR A 103 2.58 -5.48 18.81
CA THR A 103 1.40 -4.60 18.61
C THR A 103 0.91 -4.66 17.16
N MET A 104 1.82 -4.64 16.19
CA MET A 104 1.45 -4.75 14.77
C MET A 104 0.79 -6.11 14.50
N LYS A 105 1.35 -7.22 14.97
CA LYS A 105 0.73 -8.54 14.81
C LYS A 105 -0.66 -8.63 15.43
N GLU A 106 -0.86 -8.04 16.61
CA GLU A 106 -2.19 -7.96 17.22
C GLU A 106 -3.20 -7.19 16.36
N LYS A 107 -2.77 -6.11 15.69
CA LYS A 107 -3.61 -5.38 14.73
C LYS A 107 -3.97 -6.23 13.51
N TYR A 108 -3.01 -6.96 12.93
CA TYR A 108 -3.30 -7.85 11.79
C TYR A 108 -4.26 -8.98 12.17
N LYS A 109 -4.16 -9.51 13.41
CA LYS A 109 -5.13 -10.47 13.92
C LYS A 109 -6.53 -9.88 14.01
N LEU A 110 -6.67 -8.64 14.49
CA LEU A 110 -7.97 -7.94 14.51
C LEU A 110 -8.54 -7.77 13.09
N ILE A 111 -7.69 -7.51 12.09
CA ILE A 111 -8.10 -7.41 10.69
C ILE A 111 -8.57 -8.77 10.18
N ASP A 112 -7.84 -9.83 10.44
CA ASP A 112 -8.22 -11.20 10.06
C ASP A 112 -9.58 -11.60 10.68
N ASP A 113 -9.77 -11.35 11.98
CA ASP A 113 -11.04 -11.57 12.67
C ASP A 113 -12.20 -10.76 12.05
N LEU A 114 -11.92 -9.52 11.65
CA LEU A 114 -12.90 -8.65 11.02
C LEU A 114 -13.29 -9.15 9.62
N VAL A 115 -12.31 -9.56 8.82
CA VAL A 115 -12.53 -10.15 7.49
C VAL A 115 -13.37 -11.42 7.61
N LYS A 116 -12.96 -12.36 8.46
CA LYS A 116 -13.68 -13.64 8.67
C LYS A 116 -15.12 -13.44 9.11
N LYS A 117 -15.40 -12.36 9.84
CA LYS A 117 -16.73 -12.10 10.40
C LYS A 117 -17.65 -11.34 9.45
N TYR A 118 -17.13 -10.43 8.64
CA TYR A 118 -17.97 -9.45 7.92
C TYR A 118 -17.79 -9.47 6.41
N ALA A 119 -16.66 -9.96 5.87
CA ALA A 119 -16.51 -10.04 4.41
C ALA A 119 -17.43 -11.14 3.84
N ASN A 120 -18.16 -10.79 2.78
CA ASN A 120 -19.09 -11.71 2.10
C ASN A 120 -18.50 -12.32 0.82
N ALA A 121 -17.22 -12.09 0.54
CA ALA A 121 -16.47 -12.61 -0.58
C ALA A 121 -14.99 -12.81 -0.21
N PRO A 122 -14.19 -13.55 -1.02
CA PRO A 122 -12.76 -13.63 -0.82
C PRO A 122 -12.08 -12.26 -0.70
N CYS A 123 -11.03 -12.20 0.11
CA CYS A 123 -10.19 -11.02 0.28
C CYS A 123 -8.75 -11.32 -0.15
N ILE A 124 -8.09 -10.36 -0.80
CA ILE A 124 -6.64 -10.36 -1.01
C ILE A 124 -6.04 -9.09 -0.43
N PHE A 125 -4.84 -9.23 0.15
CA PHE A 125 -4.11 -8.14 0.77
C PHE A 125 -2.77 -7.92 0.08
N LEU A 126 -2.38 -6.66 -0.06
CA LEU A 126 -1.05 -6.25 -0.48
C LEU A 126 -0.47 -5.34 0.60
N PRO A 127 0.74 -5.58 1.15
CA PRO A 127 1.32 -4.68 2.14
C PRO A 127 1.89 -3.41 1.50
N GLY A 128 1.83 -2.28 2.22
CA GLY A 128 2.48 -1.02 1.89
C GLY A 128 3.81 -0.82 2.62
N ASN A 129 4.33 0.40 2.63
CA ASN A 129 5.59 0.70 3.34
C ASN A 129 5.42 0.92 4.85
N TYR A 130 4.20 1.10 5.35
CA TYR A 130 3.89 1.10 6.79
C TYR A 130 3.63 -0.30 7.35
N ASP A 131 3.67 -1.34 6.51
CA ASP A 131 3.34 -2.70 6.90
C ASP A 131 4.59 -3.54 7.20
N ILE A 132 4.43 -4.55 8.06
CA ILE A 132 5.33 -5.69 8.06
C ILE A 132 4.92 -6.65 6.93
N ASP A 133 5.87 -7.44 6.46
CA ASP A 133 5.60 -8.47 5.47
C ASP A 133 4.53 -9.43 6.01
N LEU A 134 3.45 -9.61 5.24
CA LEU A 134 2.27 -10.35 5.67
C LEU A 134 2.55 -11.84 5.92
N GLN A 135 3.70 -12.37 5.44
CA GLN A 135 4.15 -13.73 5.79
C GLN A 135 4.33 -13.95 7.30
N TYR A 136 4.50 -12.86 8.07
CA TYR A 136 4.64 -12.91 9.53
C TYR A 136 3.34 -12.67 10.29
N THR A 137 2.19 -12.66 9.60
CA THR A 137 0.87 -12.30 10.13
C THR A 137 -0.18 -13.37 9.84
N GLU A 138 -1.35 -13.22 10.42
CA GLU A 138 -2.53 -14.06 10.15
C GLU A 138 -3.10 -13.85 8.73
N LEU A 139 -2.66 -12.81 8.01
CA LEU A 139 -3.11 -12.51 6.64
C LEU A 139 -2.31 -13.25 5.55
N VAL A 140 -1.36 -14.12 5.91
CA VAL A 140 -0.42 -14.80 5.00
C VAL A 140 -1.11 -15.54 3.83
N ASP A 141 -2.27 -16.16 4.06
CA ASP A 141 -3.01 -16.90 3.02
C ASP A 141 -3.75 -15.96 2.06
N MET A 142 -4.03 -14.75 2.50
CA MET A 142 -4.66 -13.70 1.70
C MET A 142 -3.66 -12.77 1.04
N ASP A 143 -2.37 -12.88 1.39
CA ASP A 143 -1.30 -12.06 0.85
C ASP A 143 -1.03 -12.34 -0.64
N ILE A 144 -0.88 -11.27 -1.43
CA ILE A 144 -0.53 -11.33 -2.86
C ILE A 144 0.84 -10.70 -3.16
N HIS A 145 1.60 -10.24 -2.14
CA HIS A 145 2.93 -9.69 -2.37
C HIS A 145 3.87 -10.73 -3.00
N ARG A 146 4.42 -10.41 -4.19
CA ARG A 146 5.27 -11.32 -4.99
C ARG A 146 4.59 -12.66 -5.29
N LYS A 147 3.29 -12.62 -5.50
CA LYS A 147 2.46 -13.78 -5.84
C LYS A 147 1.45 -13.39 -6.92
N SER A 148 0.93 -14.41 -7.60
CA SER A 148 -0.23 -14.26 -8.48
C SER A 148 -1.36 -15.19 -8.04
N LYS A 149 -2.61 -14.78 -8.31
CA LYS A 149 -3.83 -15.55 -8.04
C LYS A 149 -4.83 -15.33 -9.18
N GLU A 150 -5.64 -16.33 -9.46
CA GLU A 150 -6.71 -16.23 -10.44
C GLU A 150 -8.08 -16.19 -9.78
N PHE A 151 -8.92 -15.25 -10.19
CA PHE A 151 -10.32 -15.13 -9.79
C PHE A 151 -11.20 -14.89 -11.02
N PHE A 152 -12.20 -15.73 -11.23
CA PHE A 152 -13.19 -15.59 -12.31
C PHE A 152 -12.56 -15.40 -13.70
N GLY A 153 -11.43 -16.07 -13.97
CA GLY A 153 -10.71 -15.98 -15.23
C GLY A 153 -9.81 -14.75 -15.40
N TRP A 154 -9.64 -13.95 -14.35
CA TRP A 154 -8.70 -12.82 -14.30
C TRP A 154 -7.48 -13.18 -13.47
N LYS A 155 -6.28 -12.94 -14.02
CA LYS A 155 -5.01 -13.11 -13.31
C LYS A 155 -4.62 -11.80 -12.61
N PHE A 156 -4.46 -11.87 -11.30
CA PHE A 156 -3.96 -10.80 -10.45
C PHE A 156 -2.53 -11.10 -10.05
N ALA A 157 -1.65 -10.10 -10.02
CA ALA A 157 -0.35 -10.21 -9.38
C ALA A 157 -0.05 -8.94 -8.59
N GLY A 158 0.66 -9.07 -7.47
CA GLY A 158 0.88 -7.97 -6.55
C GLY A 158 2.34 -7.76 -6.16
N TYR A 159 2.79 -6.49 -6.10
CA TYR A 159 4.07 -6.10 -5.55
C TYR A 159 3.90 -4.93 -4.58
N GLY A 160 4.04 -5.21 -3.27
CA GLY A 160 3.84 -4.25 -2.19
C GLY A 160 5.11 -3.50 -1.78
N GLY A 161 4.96 -2.58 -0.81
CA GLY A 161 6.02 -1.72 -0.33
C GLY A 161 6.30 -0.51 -1.24
N SER A 162 7.28 0.29 -0.86
CA SER A 162 7.80 1.40 -1.66
C SER A 162 9.31 1.59 -1.43
N PRO A 163 10.03 2.33 -2.30
CA PRO A 163 11.43 2.67 -2.08
C PRO A 163 11.66 3.51 -0.83
N ILE A 164 10.61 4.14 -0.30
CA ILE A 164 10.70 5.03 0.87
C ILE A 164 10.85 4.17 2.13
N VAL A 165 11.93 4.42 2.87
CA VAL A 165 12.13 3.79 4.19
C VAL A 165 11.27 4.51 5.22
N THR A 166 10.31 3.81 5.78
CA THR A 166 9.41 4.34 6.80
C THR A 166 9.99 4.09 8.19
N SER A 167 10.25 5.16 8.94
CA SER A 167 10.63 5.08 10.35
C SER A 167 9.46 4.60 11.22
N GLY A 168 9.77 3.95 12.35
CA GLY A 168 8.75 3.49 13.30
C GLY A 168 8.15 2.12 12.96
N ILE A 169 8.60 1.47 11.88
CA ILE A 169 8.25 0.09 11.54
C ILE A 169 9.45 -0.82 11.89
N PRO A 170 9.22 -2.02 12.46
CA PRO A 170 10.29 -3.00 12.70
C PRO A 170 10.99 -3.39 11.39
N GLU A 171 12.13 -2.79 11.08
CA GLU A 171 12.78 -2.87 9.76
C GLU A 171 13.15 -4.29 9.31
N LYS A 172 13.34 -5.21 10.27
CA LYS A 172 13.57 -6.63 9.97
C LYS A 172 12.33 -7.37 9.50
N LEU A 173 11.17 -6.85 9.83
CA LEU A 173 9.88 -7.44 9.47
C LEU A 173 9.18 -6.65 8.36
N ALA A 174 9.62 -5.41 8.08
CA ALA A 174 9.03 -4.55 7.07
C ALA A 174 9.08 -5.19 5.69
N VAL A 175 8.03 -4.97 4.90
CA VAL A 175 8.01 -5.38 3.50
C VAL A 175 9.16 -4.71 2.75
N LYS A 176 9.77 -5.45 1.82
CA LYS A 176 10.93 -4.96 1.06
C LYS A 176 10.51 -4.59 -0.36
N PHE A 177 11.01 -3.45 -0.82
CA PHE A 177 10.87 -3.01 -2.20
C PHE A 177 12.28 -2.90 -2.80
N HIS A 178 12.57 -3.75 -3.78
CA HIS A 178 13.92 -3.87 -4.36
C HIS A 178 13.99 -3.17 -5.72
N GLU A 179 14.23 -1.87 -5.68
CA GLU A 179 14.57 -1.07 -6.86
C GLU A 179 15.73 -0.14 -6.50
N TYR A 180 16.86 -0.27 -7.19
CA TYR A 180 18.08 0.49 -6.90
C TYR A 180 18.97 0.62 -8.12
N ILE A 181 19.88 1.59 -8.09
CA ILE A 181 20.89 1.79 -9.12
C ILE A 181 22.24 1.28 -8.58
N LYS A 182 22.88 0.38 -9.34
CA LYS A 182 24.24 -0.10 -9.06
C LYS A 182 25.08 0.00 -10.32
N ASN A 183 26.22 0.71 -10.21
CA ASN A 183 27.13 0.94 -11.34
C ASN A 183 26.47 1.56 -12.58
N GLY A 184 25.49 2.48 -12.37
CA GLY A 184 24.74 3.12 -13.45
C GLY A 184 23.64 2.24 -14.08
N ILE A 185 23.48 0.99 -13.61
CA ILE A 185 22.43 0.08 -14.06
C ILE A 185 21.30 0.08 -13.03
N GLN A 186 20.07 0.28 -13.49
CA GLN A 186 18.89 0.19 -12.65
C GLN A 186 18.43 -1.27 -12.57
N TYR A 187 18.28 -1.76 -11.35
CA TYR A 187 17.71 -3.07 -11.01
C TYR A 187 16.33 -2.85 -10.42
N SER A 188 15.36 -3.65 -10.83
CA SER A 188 13.99 -3.56 -10.35
C SER A 188 13.37 -4.95 -10.27
N GLU A 189 13.30 -5.50 -9.05
CA GLU A 189 12.62 -6.77 -8.81
C GLU A 189 11.13 -6.72 -9.18
N PRO A 190 10.36 -5.62 -8.90
CA PRO A 190 8.98 -5.53 -9.34
C PRO A 190 8.83 -5.58 -10.87
N GLU A 191 9.76 -5.01 -11.64
CA GLU A 191 9.76 -5.12 -13.11
C GLU A 191 9.91 -6.57 -13.56
N GLU A 192 10.92 -7.27 -13.02
CA GLU A 192 11.18 -8.68 -13.34
C GLU A 192 9.98 -9.57 -12.98
N PHE A 193 9.46 -9.41 -11.78
CA PHE A 193 8.29 -10.13 -11.28
C PHE A 193 7.07 -9.96 -12.19
N PHE A 194 6.71 -8.72 -12.55
CA PHE A 194 5.55 -8.49 -13.40
C PHE A 194 5.76 -8.94 -14.85
N LYS A 195 6.99 -8.88 -15.37
CA LYS A 195 7.32 -9.43 -16.70
C LYS A 195 7.19 -10.95 -16.75
N GLU A 196 7.52 -11.63 -15.65
CA GLU A 196 7.35 -13.08 -15.52
C GLU A 196 5.87 -13.45 -15.38
N GLU A 197 5.15 -12.78 -14.49
CA GLU A 197 3.76 -13.11 -14.18
C GLU A 197 2.77 -12.68 -15.25
N GLN A 198 3.02 -11.57 -15.95
CA GLN A 198 2.12 -11.01 -16.99
C GLN A 198 0.64 -10.99 -16.56
N PRO A 199 0.28 -10.32 -15.46
CA PRO A 199 -1.09 -10.30 -14.99
C PRO A 199 -2.02 -9.49 -15.87
N ASP A 200 -3.32 -9.83 -15.81
CA ASP A 200 -4.37 -8.97 -16.35
C ASP A 200 -4.55 -7.71 -15.49
N ILE A 201 -4.38 -7.86 -14.17
CA ILE A 201 -4.55 -6.81 -13.17
C ILE A 201 -3.30 -6.78 -12.28
N ALA A 202 -2.58 -5.67 -12.34
CA ALA A 202 -1.40 -5.42 -11.50
C ALA A 202 -1.80 -4.64 -10.23
N LEU A 203 -1.51 -5.22 -9.07
CA LEU A 203 -1.66 -4.56 -7.77
C LEU A 203 -0.30 -4.06 -7.32
N ILE A 204 -0.18 -2.75 -7.13
CA ILE A 204 1.06 -2.11 -6.69
C ILE A 204 0.74 -1.16 -5.54
N HIS A 205 1.62 -1.10 -4.52
CA HIS A 205 1.45 -0.03 -3.54
C HIS A 205 2.10 1.25 -4.06
N ASN A 206 3.41 1.21 -4.36
CA ASN A 206 4.11 2.33 -4.98
C ASN A 206 3.72 2.46 -6.46
N PRO A 207 3.14 3.58 -6.92
CA PRO A 207 2.66 3.73 -8.29
C PRO A 207 3.78 3.64 -9.34
N ALA A 208 3.39 3.44 -10.60
CA ALA A 208 4.32 3.51 -11.73
C ALA A 208 4.70 4.97 -12.01
N TYR A 209 5.97 5.24 -12.31
CA TYR A 209 6.45 6.59 -12.60
C TYR A 209 5.64 7.28 -13.71
N GLY A 210 5.11 8.48 -13.40
CA GLY A 210 4.30 9.30 -14.28
C GLY A 210 2.82 8.92 -14.34
N TYR A 211 2.35 8.01 -13.46
CA TYR A 211 0.93 7.64 -13.35
C TYR A 211 0.45 7.65 -11.91
N LEU A 212 -0.32 8.67 -11.52
CA LEU A 212 -0.90 8.83 -10.18
C LEU A 212 0.15 8.78 -9.06
N ASP A 213 1.31 9.39 -9.32
CA ASP A 213 2.50 9.33 -8.47
C ASP A 213 3.06 10.70 -8.06
N ARG A 214 2.28 11.78 -8.30
CA ARG A 214 2.76 13.14 -8.10
C ARG A 214 2.42 13.66 -6.71
N ILE A 215 3.46 14.01 -5.95
CA ILE A 215 3.32 14.76 -4.70
C ILE A 215 3.57 16.24 -4.99
N PRO A 216 2.63 17.17 -4.64
CA PRO A 216 2.83 18.59 -4.78
C PRO A 216 4.12 19.06 -4.09
N GLY A 217 4.96 19.82 -4.81
CA GLY A 217 6.24 20.29 -4.29
C GLY A 217 7.41 19.31 -4.42
N TYR A 218 7.15 18.00 -4.58
CA TYR A 218 8.21 16.97 -4.69
C TYR A 218 8.31 16.38 -6.11
N GLY A 219 7.21 16.37 -6.88
CA GLY A 219 7.18 15.79 -8.22
C GLY A 219 6.73 14.32 -8.21
N ASN A 220 7.15 13.57 -9.23
CA ASN A 220 6.81 12.16 -9.41
C ASN A 220 7.74 11.27 -8.59
N ILE A 221 7.17 10.34 -7.82
CA ILE A 221 7.91 9.44 -6.92
C ILE A 221 7.72 7.95 -7.24
N GLY A 222 7.03 7.64 -8.33
CA GLY A 222 6.71 6.27 -8.73
C GLY A 222 7.93 5.45 -9.18
N SER A 223 7.71 4.15 -9.32
CA SER A 223 8.71 3.18 -9.75
C SER A 223 8.97 3.28 -11.26
N HIS A 224 10.23 3.48 -11.62
CA HIS A 224 10.66 3.43 -13.02
C HIS A 224 10.64 2.00 -13.59
N GLY A 225 10.90 0.99 -12.76
CA GLY A 225 10.85 -0.41 -13.19
C GLY A 225 9.42 -0.86 -13.50
N ILE A 226 8.46 -0.55 -12.62
CA ILE A 226 7.04 -0.82 -12.89
C ILE A 226 6.57 -0.07 -14.14
N ARG A 227 7.03 1.17 -14.35
CA ARG A 227 6.73 1.92 -15.57
C ARG A 227 7.22 1.21 -16.82
N ARG A 228 8.47 0.72 -16.86
CA ARG A 228 9.00 -0.02 -18.02
C ARG A 228 8.21 -1.30 -18.28
N TYR A 229 7.89 -2.07 -17.23
CA TYR A 229 7.03 -3.24 -17.38
C TYR A 229 5.71 -2.89 -18.08
N ILE A 230 5.01 -1.86 -17.61
CA ILE A 230 3.71 -1.47 -18.18
C ILE A 230 3.83 -0.98 -19.62
N ASP A 231 4.90 -0.27 -19.96
CA ASP A 231 5.13 0.19 -21.33
C ASP A 231 5.41 -0.99 -22.31
N GLU A 232 6.03 -2.08 -21.82
CA GLU A 232 6.34 -3.28 -22.62
C GLU A 232 5.20 -4.32 -22.61
N CYS A 233 4.59 -4.55 -21.45
CA CYS A 233 3.58 -5.58 -21.21
C CYS A 233 2.35 -4.98 -20.51
N PRO A 234 1.56 -4.13 -21.20
CA PRO A 234 0.48 -3.37 -20.58
C PRO A 234 -0.67 -4.26 -20.06
N PRO A 235 -0.97 -4.28 -18.75
CA PRO A 235 -2.13 -4.95 -18.19
C PRO A 235 -3.42 -4.21 -18.53
N PHE A 236 -4.60 -4.80 -18.24
CA PHE A 236 -5.88 -4.09 -18.38
C PHE A 236 -6.05 -3.04 -17.28
N LEU A 237 -5.62 -3.35 -16.06
CA LEU A 237 -5.85 -2.50 -14.90
C LEU A 237 -4.62 -2.49 -14.00
N VAL A 238 -4.23 -1.31 -13.55
CA VAL A 238 -3.20 -1.07 -12.52
C VAL A 238 -3.86 -0.39 -11.34
N LEU A 239 -3.85 -1.04 -10.19
CA LEU A 239 -4.40 -0.53 -8.95
C LEU A 239 -3.25 -0.12 -8.03
N SER A 240 -3.21 1.15 -7.64
CA SER A 240 -2.15 1.72 -6.79
C SER A 240 -2.70 2.49 -5.59
N GLY A 241 -1.84 2.84 -4.66
CA GLY A 241 -2.07 3.69 -3.50
C GLY A 241 -0.87 4.60 -3.24
N HIS A 242 -0.45 4.74 -1.97
CA HIS A 242 0.75 5.42 -1.51
C HIS A 242 0.74 6.95 -1.69
N VAL A 243 0.36 7.46 -2.83
CA VAL A 243 0.31 8.90 -3.14
C VAL A 243 -1.12 9.39 -3.00
N HIS A 244 -1.49 9.79 -1.78
CA HIS A 244 -2.86 10.20 -1.44
C HIS A 244 -3.28 11.48 -2.19
N GLU A 245 -2.31 12.34 -2.50
CA GLU A 245 -2.49 13.62 -3.18
C GLU A 245 -2.81 13.46 -4.67
N ASP A 246 -2.49 12.32 -5.26
CA ASP A 246 -2.69 12.06 -6.70
C ASP A 246 -3.85 11.07 -6.95
N GLN A 247 -4.98 11.32 -6.28
CA GLN A 247 -6.23 10.61 -6.51
C GLN A 247 -6.67 10.72 -7.96
N GLY A 248 -7.03 9.58 -8.59
CA GLY A 248 -7.54 9.67 -9.96
C GLY A 248 -7.63 8.36 -10.70
N LEU A 249 -8.06 8.52 -11.96
CA LEU A 249 -8.13 7.50 -12.97
C LEU A 249 -7.49 8.04 -14.24
N ILE A 250 -6.51 7.31 -14.78
CA ILE A 250 -5.85 7.62 -16.05
C ILE A 250 -6.08 6.46 -17.01
N GLN A 251 -6.45 6.76 -18.25
CA GLN A 251 -6.50 5.77 -19.32
C GLN A 251 -5.39 6.01 -20.33
N LYS A 252 -4.58 4.97 -20.60
CA LYS A 252 -3.57 4.97 -21.67
C LYS A 252 -3.72 3.73 -22.53
N GLY A 253 -4.24 3.89 -23.72
CA GLY A 253 -4.58 2.76 -24.59
C GLY A 253 -5.59 1.84 -23.93
N LYS A 254 -5.25 0.55 -23.76
CA LYS A 254 -6.10 -0.42 -23.08
C LYS A 254 -5.92 -0.46 -21.55
N THR A 255 -4.85 0.15 -21.04
CA THR A 255 -4.53 0.13 -19.60
C THR A 255 -5.22 1.26 -18.87
N ILE A 256 -5.85 0.93 -17.75
CA ILE A 256 -6.46 1.86 -16.83
C ILE A 256 -5.65 1.87 -15.55
N PHE A 257 -5.26 3.05 -15.06
CA PHE A 257 -4.60 3.28 -13.78
C PHE A 257 -5.62 3.87 -12.82
N LEU A 258 -5.68 3.34 -11.61
CA LEU A 258 -6.61 3.81 -10.59
C LEU A 258 -5.91 3.95 -9.24
N ASN A 259 -6.03 5.12 -8.65
CA ASN A 259 -5.72 5.41 -7.25
C ASN A 259 -6.94 6.11 -6.62
N PRO A 260 -7.73 5.43 -5.77
CA PRO A 260 -8.89 6.04 -5.12
C PRO A 260 -8.51 6.98 -3.97
N SER A 261 -7.22 7.17 -3.67
CA SER A 261 -6.69 7.87 -2.48
C SER A 261 -6.87 7.06 -1.19
N ASN A 262 -6.53 7.65 -0.04
CA ASN A 262 -6.51 6.97 1.23
C ASN A 262 -7.92 6.59 1.74
N PHE A 263 -8.01 5.37 2.24
CA PHE A 263 -9.23 4.90 2.92
C PHE A 263 -9.24 5.31 4.39
N GLY A 264 -8.15 5.15 5.11
CA GLY A 264 -8.02 5.60 6.50
C GLY A 264 -7.59 7.06 6.63
N PRO A 265 -7.74 7.65 7.82
CA PRO A 265 -7.27 9.01 8.08
C PRO A 265 -5.75 9.04 8.20
N VAL A 266 -5.13 10.09 7.66
CA VAL A 266 -3.67 10.24 7.66
C VAL A 266 -3.25 11.71 7.79
N ASP A 267 -2.13 11.96 8.46
CA ASP A 267 -1.44 13.25 8.43
C ASP A 267 -0.59 13.33 7.17
N SER A 268 -0.81 14.32 6.32
CA SER A 268 0.01 14.59 5.13
C SER A 268 0.75 15.92 5.26
N VAL A 269 1.68 16.17 4.36
CA VAL A 269 2.38 17.46 4.26
C VAL A 269 1.44 18.64 3.97
N HIS A 270 0.25 18.35 3.48
CA HIS A 270 -0.80 19.34 3.18
C HIS A 270 -1.90 19.40 4.25
N GLY A 271 -1.69 18.77 5.40
CA GLY A 271 -2.64 18.71 6.50
C GLY A 271 -3.31 17.35 6.65
N PHE A 272 -4.25 17.28 7.60
CA PHE A 272 -4.97 16.06 7.91
C PHE A 272 -5.98 15.69 6.82
N GLN A 273 -5.89 14.46 6.34
CA GLN A 273 -6.81 13.88 5.34
C GLN A 273 -7.73 12.86 6.02
N TYR A 274 -9.03 13.09 5.97
CA TYR A 274 -10.04 12.21 6.59
C TYR A 274 -10.18 10.86 5.89
N GLY A 275 -9.86 10.78 4.60
CA GLY A 275 -9.98 9.56 3.81
C GLY A 275 -11.43 9.13 3.56
N GLY A 276 -11.66 7.82 3.66
CA GLY A 276 -12.95 7.17 3.40
C GLY A 276 -13.15 6.75 1.95
N PHE A 277 -12.18 7.00 1.07
CA PHE A 277 -12.32 6.71 -0.36
C PHE A 277 -12.07 5.23 -0.67
N PHE A 278 -12.87 4.69 -1.59
CA PHE A 278 -12.70 3.36 -2.13
C PHE A 278 -13.33 3.25 -3.52
N ALA A 279 -12.94 2.25 -4.29
CA ALA A 279 -13.49 2.06 -5.61
C ALA A 279 -14.30 0.76 -5.72
N ARG A 280 -15.35 0.78 -6.54
CA ARG A 280 -16.03 -0.41 -7.05
C ARG A 280 -15.72 -0.53 -8.54
N ILE A 281 -15.27 -1.73 -8.94
CA ILE A 281 -14.82 -2.03 -10.29
C ILE A 281 -15.68 -3.16 -10.83
N GLU A 282 -16.21 -2.99 -12.04
CA GLU A 282 -16.96 -4.02 -12.76
C GLU A 282 -16.14 -4.49 -13.97
N LEU A 283 -15.91 -5.79 -14.04
CA LEU A 283 -15.13 -6.44 -15.08
C LEU A 283 -15.97 -7.43 -15.86
N GLN A 284 -15.79 -7.47 -17.19
CA GLN A 284 -16.32 -8.47 -18.09
C GLN A 284 -15.21 -9.46 -18.45
N THR A 285 -15.50 -10.76 -18.37
CA THR A 285 -14.50 -11.81 -18.61
C THR A 285 -14.39 -12.21 -20.08
N HIS A 286 -15.48 -12.14 -20.83
CA HIS A 286 -15.54 -12.57 -22.24
C HIS A 286 -16.28 -11.55 -23.13
N PRO A 287 -15.56 -10.73 -23.94
CA PRO A 287 -14.11 -10.51 -23.92
C PRO A 287 -13.65 -9.81 -22.64
N LYS A 288 -12.38 -9.98 -22.22
CA LYS A 288 -11.84 -9.29 -21.06
C LYS A 288 -11.86 -7.77 -21.27
N SER A 289 -12.55 -7.07 -20.39
CA SER A 289 -12.62 -5.60 -20.36
C SER A 289 -12.98 -5.07 -18.98
N VAL A 290 -12.52 -3.87 -18.67
CA VAL A 290 -13.06 -3.09 -17.56
C VAL A 290 -14.33 -2.40 -18.09
N GLU A 291 -15.45 -2.60 -17.43
CA GLU A 291 -16.73 -2.00 -17.85
C GLU A 291 -17.03 -0.70 -17.15
N LYS A 292 -16.75 -0.67 -15.83
CA LYS A 292 -17.13 0.47 -15.00
C LYS A 292 -16.20 0.58 -13.79
N ILE A 293 -15.88 1.83 -13.42
CA ILE A 293 -15.22 2.17 -12.16
C ILE A 293 -16.05 3.24 -11.48
N GLU A 294 -16.39 3.00 -10.24
CA GLU A 294 -17.09 3.94 -9.38
C GLU A 294 -16.19 4.35 -8.23
N LEU A 295 -16.02 5.66 -8.00
CA LEU A 295 -15.42 6.20 -6.79
C LEU A 295 -16.51 6.38 -5.73
N TRP A 296 -16.27 5.85 -4.56
CA TRP A 296 -17.14 5.94 -3.40
C TRP A 296 -16.40 6.53 -2.21
N ARG A 297 -17.15 7.07 -1.26
CA ARG A 297 -16.63 7.52 0.03
C ARG A 297 -17.52 7.02 1.16
N ILE A 298 -16.89 6.60 2.26
CA ILE A 298 -17.59 6.36 3.53
C ILE A 298 -17.37 7.54 4.46
N GLU A 299 -18.45 8.10 4.96
CA GLU A 299 -18.48 9.21 5.90
C GLU A 299 -19.63 8.98 6.87
N ASP A 300 -19.42 9.20 8.17
CA ASP A 300 -20.42 8.98 9.22
C ASP A 300 -21.17 7.64 9.10
N HIS A 301 -20.41 6.56 8.85
CA HIS A 301 -20.93 5.19 8.65
C HIS A 301 -21.81 4.98 7.42
N LYS A 302 -21.92 5.93 6.51
CA LYS A 302 -22.69 5.82 5.28
C LYS A 302 -21.79 5.84 4.08
N ILE A 303 -22.02 4.92 3.16
CA ILE A 303 -21.32 4.93 1.87
C ILE A 303 -22.08 5.82 0.88
N LYS A 304 -21.33 6.62 0.14
CA LYS A 304 -21.84 7.52 -0.88
C LYS A 304 -21.06 7.35 -2.18
N LYS A 305 -21.79 7.22 -3.27
CA LYS A 305 -21.20 7.22 -4.62
C LYS A 305 -20.88 8.65 -5.02
N LEU A 306 -19.64 8.87 -5.49
CA LEU A 306 -19.17 10.19 -5.89
C LEU A 306 -19.06 10.35 -7.40
N ILE A 307 -18.41 9.42 -8.09
CA ILE A 307 -18.13 9.49 -9.53
C ILE A 307 -18.35 8.11 -10.15
N VAL A 308 -18.87 8.08 -11.38
CA VAL A 308 -18.98 6.87 -12.19
C VAL A 308 -18.34 7.10 -13.55
N VAL A 309 -17.44 6.22 -13.91
CA VAL A 309 -16.79 6.17 -15.22
C VAL A 309 -17.05 4.82 -15.86
N SER A 310 -17.66 4.81 -17.05
CA SER A 310 -17.82 3.62 -17.88
C SER A 310 -16.79 3.58 -19.00
N PHE A 311 -16.51 2.38 -19.50
CA PHE A 311 -15.56 2.16 -20.56
C PHE A 311 -16.24 1.47 -21.74
N PHE A 312 -16.20 2.10 -22.89
CA PHE A 312 -16.71 1.55 -24.14
C PHE A 312 -15.68 1.71 -25.24
N ASN A 313 -15.34 0.62 -25.94
CA ASN A 313 -14.32 0.62 -26.98
C ASN A 313 -13.00 1.31 -26.55
N PHE A 314 -12.52 0.99 -25.36
CA PHE A 314 -11.32 1.59 -24.76
C PHE A 314 -11.39 3.13 -24.63
N LYS A 315 -12.58 3.66 -24.42
CA LYS A 315 -12.79 5.09 -24.12
C LYS A 315 -13.51 5.22 -22.79
N ALA A 316 -12.95 6.02 -21.90
CA ALA A 316 -13.58 6.39 -20.64
C ALA A 316 -14.66 7.45 -20.87
N ASN A 317 -15.82 7.24 -20.28
CA ASN A 317 -16.95 8.16 -20.32
C ASN A 317 -17.41 8.45 -18.88
N LEU A 318 -17.46 9.71 -18.52
CA LEU A 318 -18.00 10.15 -17.24
C LEU A 318 -19.52 10.04 -17.28
N GLU A 319 -20.13 9.18 -16.46
CA GLU A 319 -21.58 8.96 -16.43
C GLU A 319 -22.29 9.73 -15.30
N TYR A 320 -21.58 9.90 -14.17
CA TYR A 320 -22.20 10.49 -12.98
C TYR A 320 -21.16 11.19 -12.12
N VAL A 321 -21.57 12.31 -11.54
CA VAL A 321 -20.85 13.02 -10.48
C VAL A 321 -21.87 13.47 -9.43
N ALA A 322 -21.61 13.20 -8.17
CA ALA A 322 -22.45 13.69 -7.08
C ALA A 322 -22.34 15.22 -6.95
N GLU A 323 -23.46 15.92 -6.76
CA GLU A 323 -23.50 17.40 -6.65
C GLU A 323 -22.57 17.94 -5.55
N ASP A 324 -22.42 17.20 -4.45
CA ASP A 324 -21.59 17.53 -3.32
C ASP A 324 -20.29 16.69 -3.27
N SER A 325 -19.83 16.19 -4.42
CA SER A 325 -18.56 15.47 -4.51
C SER A 325 -17.39 16.37 -4.09
N PRO A 326 -16.55 15.94 -3.14
CA PRO A 326 -15.32 16.68 -2.80
C PRO A 326 -14.24 16.55 -3.89
N VAL A 327 -14.46 15.66 -4.86
CA VAL A 327 -13.52 15.33 -5.93
C VAL A 327 -14.04 15.93 -7.23
N GLN A 328 -13.22 16.77 -7.88
CA GLN A 328 -13.56 17.36 -9.17
C GLN A 328 -13.38 16.32 -10.29
N PRO A 329 -14.35 16.19 -11.20
CA PRO A 329 -14.31 15.19 -12.27
C PRO A 329 -13.05 15.27 -13.14
N GLU A 330 -12.63 16.49 -13.49
CA GLU A 330 -11.48 16.77 -14.36
C GLU A 330 -10.14 16.40 -13.68
N SER A 331 -10.10 16.47 -12.35
CA SER A 331 -8.93 16.01 -11.59
C SER A 331 -8.91 14.50 -11.43
N PHE A 332 -10.09 13.86 -11.38
CA PHE A 332 -10.20 12.42 -11.22
C PHE A 332 -10.01 11.67 -12.54
N LEU A 333 -10.76 12.01 -13.59
CA LEU A 333 -10.64 11.37 -14.89
C LEU A 333 -9.67 12.16 -15.79
N ARG A 334 -8.50 11.59 -16.01
CA ARG A 334 -7.44 12.16 -16.86
C ARG A 334 -7.21 11.26 -18.07
N CYS A 335 -7.39 11.80 -19.29
CA CYS A 335 -7.26 11.08 -20.57
C CYS A 335 -6.00 11.51 -21.31
#